data_d0d399de93ad8c5a272e0184fd0fdecf
#
_entry.id   d0d399de93ad8c5a272e0184fd0fdecf
#
_cell.length_a   1.000
_cell.length_b   1.000
_cell.length_c   1.000
_cell.angle_alpha   90.00
_cell.angle_beta   90.00
_cell.angle_gamma   90.00
#
_symmetry.space_group_name_H-M   'P 1'
#
loop_
_entity.id
_entity.type
_entity.pdbx_description
1 polymer ?
#
loop_
_entity_poly.entity_id
_entity_poly.type
_entity_poly.pdbx_seq_one_letter_code
_entity_poly.pdbx_strand_id
1 'polypeptide(L)'
;MSPTCRSSRGISPSAVTFVGAGPGSADLITLRGARALAGARVVLHDALIDAELRELAPTALWIDVGKRGFCDSTRQAHIDALLVRHGREGGVVRLKGGDPSVFGRLEEELAALAGAGIACEVVPGVTSAIAAAAALQRPLTRRGAGRSVALTTAMTHAGELVAARSADTEVFYMAGRQLARLSRQLLAAGWPAATAVAVVSRAGWPDQLGSDHRVDTLAAACGLHAGRPTVVIVGVGACALNVDVNARGRDPADSRLRQPETA
;
A
#
# COMPACT_ATOMS: atom_id res chain seq x y z
N MET A 1 1.92 -40.09 -24.99
CA MET A 1 2.92 -39.88 -23.94
C MET A 1 2.57 -38.59 -23.24
N SER A 2 1.91 -38.70 -22.09
CA SER A 2 1.51 -37.55 -21.28
C SER A 2 2.70 -36.98 -20.51
N PRO A 3 2.87 -35.66 -20.42
CA PRO A 3 3.92 -35.09 -19.60
C PRO A 3 3.55 -35.25 -18.12
N THR A 4 4.32 -36.03 -17.39
CA THR A 4 4.26 -36.21 -15.95
C THR A 4 4.46 -34.84 -15.27
N CYS A 5 3.45 -34.42 -14.53
CA CYS A 5 3.50 -33.32 -13.56
C CYS A 5 4.71 -33.55 -12.63
N ARG A 6 5.73 -32.71 -12.72
CA ARG A 6 6.87 -32.77 -11.80
C ARG A 6 6.40 -32.36 -10.40
N SER A 7 6.49 -33.32 -9.51
CA SER A 7 6.28 -33.18 -8.08
C SER A 7 6.98 -31.94 -7.51
N SER A 8 6.30 -31.29 -6.60
CA SER A 8 6.79 -30.27 -5.66
C SER A 8 8.25 -30.54 -5.26
N ARG A 9 9.18 -29.78 -5.84
CA ARG A 9 10.50 -29.62 -5.22
C ARG A 9 10.23 -29.01 -3.85
N GLY A 10 10.58 -29.73 -2.79
CA GLY A 10 10.67 -29.16 -1.46
C GLY A 10 11.52 -27.91 -1.53
N ILE A 11 10.87 -26.76 -1.35
CA ILE A 11 11.55 -25.47 -1.28
C ILE A 11 12.37 -25.56 0.00
N SER A 12 13.69 -25.64 -0.11
CA SER A 12 14.57 -25.41 1.04
C SER A 12 14.14 -24.09 1.66
N PRO A 13 13.95 -24.00 2.98
CA PRO A 13 13.49 -22.75 3.61
C PRO A 13 14.41 -21.63 3.18
N SER A 14 13.84 -20.56 2.62
CA SER A 14 14.60 -19.40 2.20
C SER A 14 15.35 -18.82 3.38
N ALA A 15 16.62 -18.45 3.20
CA ALA A 15 17.43 -17.89 4.28
C ALA A 15 16.88 -16.54 4.73
N VAL A 16 16.29 -15.77 3.78
CA VAL A 16 15.63 -14.48 4.03
C VAL A 16 14.25 -14.49 3.39
N THR A 17 13.23 -14.13 4.15
CA THR A 17 11.87 -13.91 3.65
C THR A 17 11.48 -12.45 3.77
N PHE A 18 11.24 -11.78 2.65
CA PHE A 18 10.63 -10.45 2.63
C PHE A 18 9.14 -10.59 2.89
N VAL A 19 8.61 -9.87 3.84
CA VAL A 19 7.19 -9.93 4.22
C VAL A 19 6.60 -8.53 4.19
N GLY A 20 5.51 -8.36 3.45
CA GLY A 20 4.68 -7.17 3.54
C GLY A 20 3.90 -7.15 4.85
N ALA A 21 4.18 -6.17 5.69
CA ALA A 21 3.54 -5.99 7.00
C ALA A 21 2.10 -5.47 6.90
N GLY A 22 1.66 -5.05 5.71
CA GLY A 22 0.44 -4.28 5.57
C GLY A 22 0.66 -2.78 5.82
N PRO A 23 -0.39 -1.96 5.65
CA PRO A 23 -0.27 -0.50 5.64
C PRO A 23 -0.41 0.15 7.02
N GLY A 24 -0.74 -0.62 8.03
CA GLY A 24 -1.04 -0.13 9.38
C GLY A 24 -1.31 -1.26 10.34
N SER A 25 -2.55 -1.52 10.69
CA SER A 25 -3.00 -2.54 11.63
C SER A 25 -2.41 -3.93 11.36
N ALA A 26 -2.00 -4.63 12.42
CA ALA A 26 -1.33 -5.92 12.36
C ALA A 26 -2.17 -7.03 11.69
N ASP A 27 -3.50 -6.95 11.75
CA ASP A 27 -4.43 -7.89 11.12
C ASP A 27 -4.46 -7.80 9.58
N LEU A 28 -3.87 -6.77 8.99
CA LEU A 28 -3.72 -6.64 7.55
C LEU A 28 -2.48 -7.36 6.98
N ILE A 29 -1.74 -8.08 7.81
CA ILE A 29 -0.70 -8.99 7.35
C ILE A 29 -1.34 -10.21 6.66
N THR A 30 -0.70 -10.74 5.63
CA THR A 30 -1.19 -11.98 5.00
C THR A 30 -0.93 -13.19 5.90
N LEU A 31 -1.77 -14.24 5.82
CA LEU A 31 -1.56 -15.49 6.56
C LEU A 31 -0.18 -16.11 6.29
N ARG A 32 0.33 -15.99 5.05
CA ARG A 32 1.69 -16.45 4.72
C ARG A 32 2.73 -15.60 5.43
N GLY A 33 2.56 -14.29 5.45
CA GLY A 33 3.43 -13.35 6.16
C GLY A 33 3.47 -13.62 7.66
N ALA A 34 2.32 -13.81 8.28
CA ALA A 34 2.21 -14.14 9.70
C ALA A 34 2.94 -15.46 10.06
N ARG A 35 2.78 -16.50 9.21
CA ARG A 35 3.50 -17.77 9.40
C ARG A 35 5.01 -17.63 9.25
N ALA A 36 5.45 -16.86 8.25
CA ALA A 36 6.88 -16.59 8.06
C ALA A 36 7.46 -15.83 9.27
N LEU A 37 6.72 -14.83 9.75
CA LEU A 37 7.11 -14.03 10.91
C LEU A 37 7.22 -14.88 12.19
N ALA A 38 6.24 -15.76 12.42
CA ALA A 38 6.24 -16.66 13.58
C ALA A 38 7.44 -17.63 13.62
N GLY A 39 7.99 -17.98 12.46
CA GLY A 39 9.19 -18.83 12.36
C GLY A 39 10.52 -18.05 12.33
N ALA A 40 10.48 -16.73 12.48
CA ALA A 40 11.66 -15.90 12.35
C ALA A 40 12.60 -16.00 13.58
N ARG A 41 13.91 -16.08 13.31
CA ARG A 41 14.97 -15.89 14.32
C ARG A 41 15.36 -14.42 14.46
N VAL A 42 15.39 -13.71 13.33
CA VAL A 42 15.72 -12.29 13.25
C VAL A 42 14.70 -11.59 12.40
N VAL A 43 14.19 -10.45 12.85
CA VAL A 43 13.28 -9.58 12.12
C VAL A 43 13.92 -8.21 11.92
N LEU A 44 14.27 -7.87 10.65
CA LEU A 44 14.65 -6.51 10.29
C LEU A 44 13.40 -5.78 9.81
N HIS A 45 13.03 -4.69 10.48
CA HIS A 45 11.76 -4.05 10.21
C HIS A 45 11.84 -2.54 9.95
N ASP A 46 10.91 -2.03 9.14
CA ASP A 46 10.73 -0.61 8.89
C ASP A 46 10.07 0.11 10.08
N ALA A 47 10.15 1.45 10.12
CA ALA A 47 9.59 2.25 11.22
C ALA A 47 8.05 2.33 11.22
N LEU A 48 7.41 2.10 10.07
CA LEU A 48 5.95 2.23 9.90
C LEU A 48 5.23 0.87 9.97
N ILE A 49 5.68 -0.01 10.86
CA ILE A 49 4.99 -1.27 11.14
C ILE A 49 4.26 -1.19 12.48
N ASP A 50 3.20 -1.97 12.61
CA ASP A 50 2.49 -2.09 13.89
C ASP A 50 3.34 -2.87 14.92
N ALA A 51 3.39 -2.34 16.14
CA ALA A 51 4.12 -2.98 17.23
C ALA A 51 3.51 -4.34 17.64
N GLU A 52 2.20 -4.52 17.45
CA GLU A 52 1.50 -5.78 17.74
C GLU A 52 2.03 -6.96 16.90
N LEU A 53 2.64 -6.72 15.74
CA LEU A 53 3.29 -7.77 14.95
C LEU A 53 4.43 -8.48 15.72
N ARG A 54 4.96 -7.87 16.79
CA ARG A 54 5.98 -8.51 17.65
C ARG A 54 5.42 -9.72 18.40
N GLU A 55 4.12 -9.76 18.65
CA GLU A 55 3.45 -10.86 19.31
C GLU A 55 3.48 -12.14 18.46
N LEU A 56 3.62 -12.02 17.14
CA LEU A 56 3.77 -13.17 16.23
C LEU A 56 5.16 -13.80 16.28
N ALA A 57 6.18 -13.07 16.75
CA ALA A 57 7.56 -13.56 16.86
C ALA A 57 8.24 -13.06 18.16
N PRO A 58 7.73 -13.45 19.33
CA PRO A 58 8.17 -12.91 20.62
C PRO A 58 9.61 -13.29 20.99
N THR A 59 10.13 -14.37 20.42
CA THR A 59 11.50 -14.85 20.67
C THR A 59 12.53 -14.37 19.64
N ALA A 60 12.08 -13.72 18.57
CA ALA A 60 12.96 -13.23 17.51
C ALA A 60 13.77 -11.99 17.98
N LEU A 61 14.96 -11.83 17.43
CA LEU A 61 15.72 -10.60 17.55
C LEU A 61 15.12 -9.55 16.60
N TRP A 62 14.51 -8.49 17.14
CA TRP A 62 13.95 -7.40 16.36
C TRP A 62 14.95 -6.25 16.19
N ILE A 63 15.25 -5.91 14.93
CA ILE A 63 16.20 -4.86 14.53
C ILE A 63 15.42 -3.80 13.74
N ASP A 64 15.29 -2.61 14.31
CA ASP A 64 14.69 -1.44 13.63
C ASP A 64 15.71 -0.88 12.63
N VAL A 65 15.40 -1.00 11.34
CA VAL A 65 16.17 -0.43 10.22
C VAL A 65 15.41 0.70 9.54
N GLY A 66 14.27 1.10 10.10
CA GLY A 66 13.39 2.12 9.57
C GLY A 66 13.88 3.53 9.82
N LYS A 67 13.37 4.45 9.01
CA LYS A 67 13.59 5.89 9.17
C LYS A 67 12.63 6.40 10.25
N ARG A 68 13.17 6.83 11.40
CA ARG A 68 12.41 7.62 12.39
C ARG A 68 12.54 9.10 12.01
N GLY A 69 11.53 9.61 11.32
CA GLY A 69 11.57 10.98 10.85
C GLY A 69 12.47 11.17 9.61
N PHE A 70 12.65 12.42 9.20
CA PHE A 70 13.38 12.75 7.98
C PHE A 70 14.86 13.10 8.21
N CYS A 71 15.37 12.94 9.44
CA CYS A 71 16.70 13.43 9.80
C CYS A 71 17.80 12.36 9.83
N ASP A 72 17.52 11.11 10.23
CA ASP A 72 18.54 10.05 10.30
C ASP A 72 18.04 8.78 9.60
N SER A 73 18.26 8.74 8.30
CA SER A 73 17.98 7.51 7.54
C SER A 73 19.14 6.53 7.67
N THR A 74 18.89 5.34 8.18
CA THR A 74 19.81 4.21 8.02
C THR A 74 20.14 4.09 6.53
N ARG A 75 21.44 4.15 6.18
CA ARG A 75 21.85 4.05 4.78
C ARG A 75 21.45 2.69 4.23
N GLN A 76 20.97 2.63 2.99
CA GLN A 76 20.58 1.37 2.35
C GLN A 76 21.69 0.33 2.44
N ALA A 77 22.94 0.73 2.21
CA ALA A 77 24.09 -0.14 2.34
C ALA A 77 24.23 -0.80 3.74
N HIS A 78 23.76 -0.15 4.82
CA HIS A 78 23.74 -0.75 6.14
C HIS A 78 22.64 -1.81 6.27
N ILE A 79 21.47 -1.56 5.70
CA ILE A 79 20.37 -2.55 5.65
C ILE A 79 20.82 -3.79 4.87
N ASP A 80 21.43 -3.58 3.70
CA ASP A 80 21.95 -4.64 2.84
C ASP A 80 23.00 -5.49 3.57
N ALA A 81 23.92 -4.82 4.29
CA ALA A 81 24.93 -5.50 5.10
C ALA A 81 24.32 -6.34 6.25
N LEU A 82 23.29 -5.84 6.93
CA LEU A 82 22.56 -6.59 7.95
C LEU A 82 21.83 -7.79 7.36
N LEU A 83 21.16 -7.63 6.21
CA LEU A 83 20.48 -8.72 5.50
C LEU A 83 21.46 -9.83 5.12
N VAL A 84 22.61 -9.48 4.53
CA VAL A 84 23.66 -10.43 4.16
C VAL A 84 24.24 -11.12 5.40
N ARG A 85 24.56 -10.35 6.46
CA ARG A 85 25.11 -10.89 7.69
C ARG A 85 24.19 -11.95 8.31
N HIS A 86 22.93 -11.58 8.58
CA HIS A 86 21.99 -12.49 9.24
C HIS A 86 21.46 -13.56 8.30
N GLY A 87 21.36 -13.27 6.99
CA GLY A 87 20.90 -14.22 5.98
C GLY A 87 21.78 -15.44 5.82
N ARG A 88 23.08 -15.32 6.10
CA ARG A 88 24.01 -16.47 6.11
C ARG A 88 23.66 -17.53 7.16
N GLU A 89 23.05 -17.12 8.24
CA GLU A 89 22.62 -18.02 9.33
C GLU A 89 21.16 -18.51 9.12
N GLY A 90 20.40 -17.85 8.25
CA GLY A 90 19.01 -18.18 7.94
C GLY A 90 18.01 -17.74 9.00
N GLY A 91 16.70 -18.00 8.73
CA GLY A 91 15.61 -17.65 9.63
C GLY A 91 15.40 -16.13 9.76
N VAL A 92 15.66 -15.36 8.69
CA VAL A 92 15.51 -13.90 8.67
C VAL A 92 14.20 -13.51 8.02
N VAL A 93 13.44 -12.65 8.65
CA VAL A 93 12.33 -11.92 8.04
C VAL A 93 12.72 -10.46 7.86
N ARG A 94 12.64 -9.97 6.62
CA ARG A 94 12.67 -8.55 6.29
C ARG A 94 11.23 -8.04 6.23
N LEU A 95 10.77 -7.40 7.29
CA LEU A 95 9.39 -6.91 7.43
C LEU A 95 9.29 -5.48 6.92
N LYS A 96 8.56 -5.29 5.82
CA LYS A 96 8.43 -4.01 5.09
C LYS A 96 7.02 -3.46 5.21
N GLY A 97 6.87 -2.17 5.48
CA GLY A 97 5.55 -1.54 5.54
C GLY A 97 4.83 -1.62 4.18
N GLY A 98 3.52 -1.92 4.18
CA GLY A 98 2.73 -2.11 2.99
C GLY A 98 3.09 -3.39 2.24
N ASP A 99 3.40 -3.27 0.96
CA ASP A 99 3.87 -4.34 0.07
C ASP A 99 5.35 -4.13 -0.29
N PRO A 100 6.21 -5.16 -0.21
CA PRO A 100 7.64 -5.03 -0.51
C PRO A 100 7.94 -4.50 -1.91
N SER A 101 7.08 -4.80 -2.90
CA SER A 101 7.28 -4.46 -4.31
C SER A 101 6.83 -3.04 -4.66
N VAL A 102 6.16 -2.32 -3.72
CA VAL A 102 5.61 -0.99 -3.97
C VAL A 102 6.43 0.07 -3.20
N PHE A 103 7.32 0.78 -3.91
CA PHE A 103 8.21 1.83 -3.38
C PHE A 103 9.03 1.42 -2.15
N GLY A 104 9.31 0.11 -2.01
CA GLY A 104 9.99 -0.49 -0.87
C GLY A 104 11.51 -0.65 -1.06
N ARG A 105 12.12 -0.21 -2.16
CA ARG A 105 13.55 -0.44 -2.48
C ARG A 105 13.95 -1.92 -2.44
N LEU A 106 12.99 -2.81 -2.78
CA LEU A 106 13.18 -4.26 -2.73
C LEU A 106 14.31 -4.71 -3.68
N GLU A 107 14.45 -4.08 -4.85
CA GLU A 107 15.45 -4.42 -5.86
C GLU A 107 16.88 -4.37 -5.29
N GLU A 108 17.21 -3.33 -4.52
CA GLU A 108 18.53 -3.15 -3.93
C GLU A 108 18.83 -4.25 -2.90
N GLU A 109 17.87 -4.56 -2.02
CA GLU A 109 17.98 -5.61 -1.01
C GLU A 109 18.10 -7.01 -1.65
N LEU A 110 17.34 -7.28 -2.74
CA LEU A 110 17.45 -8.54 -3.50
C LEU A 110 18.80 -8.68 -4.20
N ALA A 111 19.31 -7.59 -4.79
CA ALA A 111 20.62 -7.58 -5.45
C ALA A 111 21.75 -7.87 -4.45
N ALA A 112 21.69 -7.30 -3.25
CA ALA A 112 22.69 -7.55 -2.19
C ALA A 112 22.70 -9.03 -1.74
N LEU A 113 21.53 -9.65 -1.56
CA LEU A 113 21.41 -11.07 -1.21
C LEU A 113 21.88 -11.98 -2.34
N ALA A 114 21.49 -11.67 -3.59
CA ALA A 114 21.93 -12.42 -4.76
C ALA A 114 23.46 -12.38 -4.93
N GLY A 115 24.08 -11.20 -4.76
CA GLY A 115 25.54 -11.02 -4.76
C GLY A 115 26.24 -11.81 -3.67
N ALA A 116 25.58 -12.12 -2.57
CA ALA A 116 26.09 -12.94 -1.48
C ALA A 116 25.73 -14.43 -1.60
N GLY A 117 25.00 -14.84 -2.65
CA GLY A 117 24.56 -16.22 -2.84
C GLY A 117 23.47 -16.68 -1.86
N ILE A 118 22.72 -15.75 -1.26
CA ILE A 118 21.70 -16.04 -0.25
C ILE A 118 20.32 -16.16 -0.92
N ALA A 119 19.66 -17.31 -0.75
CA ALA A 119 18.31 -17.54 -1.26
C ALA A 119 17.28 -16.73 -0.49
N CYS A 120 16.32 -16.13 -1.20
CA CYS A 120 15.26 -15.35 -0.59
C CYS A 120 13.88 -15.62 -1.23
N GLU A 121 12.82 -15.28 -0.50
CA GLU A 121 11.42 -15.33 -0.93
C GLU A 121 10.76 -13.98 -0.66
N VAL A 122 9.76 -13.62 -1.47
CA VAL A 122 8.94 -12.41 -1.27
C VAL A 122 7.50 -12.81 -1.03
N VAL A 123 6.97 -12.41 0.12
CA VAL A 123 5.56 -12.55 0.50
C VAL A 123 4.89 -11.19 0.35
N PRO A 124 3.89 -11.05 -0.54
CA PRO A 124 3.21 -9.78 -0.76
C PRO A 124 2.44 -9.32 0.47
N GLY A 125 2.13 -8.02 0.52
CA GLY A 125 1.31 -7.40 1.55
C GLY A 125 0.26 -6.46 0.97
N VAL A 126 -0.62 -5.95 1.83
CA VAL A 126 -1.60 -4.93 1.46
C VAL A 126 -0.90 -3.58 1.38
N THR A 127 -0.86 -2.98 0.19
CA THR A 127 -0.29 -1.64 0.03
C THR A 127 -1.24 -0.55 0.51
N SER A 128 -0.71 0.60 0.95
CA SER A 128 -1.50 1.71 1.50
C SER A 128 -2.52 2.31 0.52
N ALA A 129 -2.34 2.19 -0.80
CA ALA A 129 -3.34 2.59 -1.78
C ALA A 129 -4.65 1.80 -1.63
N ILE A 130 -4.54 0.49 -1.44
CA ILE A 130 -5.70 -0.40 -1.27
C ILE A 130 -6.38 -0.13 0.08
N ALA A 131 -5.59 0.05 1.14
CA ALA A 131 -6.13 0.39 2.46
C ALA A 131 -6.83 1.76 2.46
N ALA A 132 -6.28 2.76 1.77
CA ALA A 132 -6.93 4.06 1.62
C ALA A 132 -8.26 3.97 0.87
N ALA A 133 -8.32 3.17 -0.21
CA ALA A 133 -9.55 2.91 -0.94
C ALA A 133 -10.61 2.23 -0.07
N ALA A 134 -10.21 1.23 0.71
CA ALA A 134 -11.08 0.52 1.65
C ALA A 134 -11.59 1.44 2.76
N ALA A 135 -10.71 2.25 3.38
CA ALA A 135 -11.04 3.22 4.42
C ALA A 135 -12.10 4.24 3.96
N LEU A 136 -12.05 4.64 2.71
CA LEU A 136 -13.02 5.55 2.09
C LEU A 136 -14.25 4.84 1.51
N GLN A 137 -14.25 3.50 1.46
CA GLN A 137 -15.25 2.69 0.74
C GLN A 137 -15.38 3.11 -0.73
N ARG A 138 -14.25 3.43 -1.38
CA ARG A 138 -14.17 3.89 -2.77
C ARG A 138 -13.28 2.98 -3.59
N PRO A 139 -13.83 2.18 -4.51
CA PRO A 139 -13.01 1.38 -5.43
C PRO A 139 -12.11 2.27 -6.29
N LEU A 140 -10.86 1.89 -6.45
CA LEU A 140 -9.92 2.58 -7.33
C LEU A 140 -10.28 2.42 -8.82
N THR A 141 -11.01 1.35 -9.16
CA THR A 141 -11.56 1.10 -10.51
C THR A 141 -13.06 1.09 -10.46
N ARG A 142 -13.72 1.58 -11.51
CA ARG A 142 -15.19 1.62 -11.60
C ARG A 142 -15.65 1.19 -12.98
N ARG A 143 -16.52 0.21 -13.04
CA ARG A 143 -17.10 -0.27 -14.30
C ARG A 143 -17.79 0.89 -15.04
N GLY A 144 -17.42 1.09 -16.29
CA GLY A 144 -17.96 2.15 -17.14
C GLY A 144 -17.40 3.55 -16.91
N ALA A 145 -16.62 3.79 -15.83
CA ALA A 145 -16.09 5.11 -15.50
C ALA A 145 -14.56 5.16 -15.38
N GLY A 146 -13.91 4.10 -14.89
CA GLY A 146 -12.46 4.07 -14.73
C GLY A 146 -11.93 2.64 -14.68
N ARG A 147 -11.06 2.28 -15.63
CA ARG A 147 -10.49 0.94 -15.81
C ARG A 147 -8.99 0.86 -15.49
N SER A 148 -8.36 2.01 -15.27
CA SER A 148 -6.91 2.09 -15.08
C SER A 148 -6.56 2.75 -13.75
N VAL A 149 -5.52 2.23 -13.09
CA VAL A 149 -4.96 2.76 -11.85
C VAL A 149 -3.45 2.85 -12.00
N ALA A 150 -2.89 4.03 -11.72
CA ALA A 150 -1.45 4.22 -11.60
C ALA A 150 -1.05 4.38 -10.13
N LEU A 151 -0.02 3.67 -9.71
CA LEU A 151 0.64 3.85 -8.42
C LEU A 151 1.89 4.66 -8.63
N THR A 152 1.94 5.86 -8.06
CA THR A 152 2.99 6.85 -8.33
C THR A 152 3.60 7.35 -7.02
N THR A 153 4.90 7.58 -6.99
CA THR A 153 5.51 8.35 -5.90
C THR A 153 5.48 9.83 -6.20
N ALA A 154 5.09 10.63 -5.20
CA ALA A 154 5.20 12.08 -5.31
C ALA A 154 6.65 12.58 -5.22
N MET A 155 7.61 11.71 -4.86
CA MET A 155 9.02 12.05 -4.70
C MET A 155 9.87 11.25 -5.67
N THR A 156 10.60 11.93 -6.55
CA THR A 156 11.66 11.31 -7.35
C THR A 156 12.95 11.15 -6.53
N HIS A 157 13.92 10.40 -7.07
CA HIS A 157 15.25 10.25 -6.46
C HIS A 157 15.95 11.62 -6.29
N ALA A 158 15.73 12.56 -7.19
CA ALA A 158 16.25 13.93 -7.12
C ALA A 158 15.49 14.84 -6.14
N GLY A 159 14.49 14.32 -5.42
CA GLY A 159 13.63 15.12 -4.54
C GLY A 159 12.62 16.00 -5.27
N GLU A 160 12.46 15.80 -6.57
CA GLU A 160 11.48 16.53 -7.39
C GLU A 160 10.11 15.88 -7.29
N LEU A 161 9.08 16.72 -7.25
CA LEU A 161 7.71 16.29 -7.37
C LEU A 161 7.31 16.27 -8.84
N VAL A 162 6.91 15.11 -9.34
CA VAL A 162 6.38 14.94 -10.69
C VAL A 162 4.98 14.37 -10.60
N ALA A 163 4.02 14.98 -11.30
CA ALA A 163 2.69 14.42 -11.50
C ALA A 163 2.45 14.20 -13.00
N ALA A 164 1.70 13.18 -13.33
CA ALA A 164 1.26 12.88 -14.68
C ALA A 164 -0.27 12.74 -14.71
N ARG A 165 -0.82 12.53 -15.88
CA ARG A 165 -2.19 12.07 -16.08
C ARG A 165 -2.15 10.85 -17.00
N SER A 166 -1.82 9.71 -16.41
CA SER A 166 -1.56 8.45 -17.14
C SER A 166 -2.67 7.42 -17.00
N ALA A 167 -3.56 7.60 -16.01
CA ALA A 167 -4.63 6.66 -15.69
C ALA A 167 -5.92 7.40 -15.31
N ASP A 168 -7.04 6.66 -15.24
CA ASP A 168 -8.34 7.19 -14.77
C ASP A 168 -8.31 7.50 -13.26
N THR A 169 -7.50 6.75 -12.53
CA THR A 169 -7.20 6.97 -11.11
C THR A 169 -5.70 6.97 -10.91
N GLU A 170 -5.16 8.01 -10.32
CA GLU A 170 -3.76 8.05 -9.87
C GLU A 170 -3.67 8.10 -8.35
N VAL A 171 -2.77 7.29 -7.80
CA VAL A 171 -2.53 7.20 -6.37
C VAL A 171 -1.10 7.63 -6.08
N PHE A 172 -0.94 8.75 -5.38
CA PHE A 172 0.36 9.30 -5.02
C PHE A 172 0.75 8.90 -3.61
N TYR A 173 1.86 8.19 -3.50
CA TYR A 173 2.52 7.86 -2.24
C TYR A 173 3.46 9.00 -1.82
N MET A 174 3.73 9.09 -0.51
CA MET A 174 4.69 10.04 0.07
C MET A 174 4.38 11.51 -0.21
N ALA A 175 3.12 11.85 -0.50
CA ALA A 175 2.68 13.19 -0.89
C ALA A 175 2.42 14.15 0.29
N GLY A 176 2.34 13.67 1.53
CA GLY A 176 1.78 14.43 2.66
C GLY A 176 2.44 15.77 2.97
N ARG A 177 3.73 15.93 2.65
CA ARG A 177 4.44 17.20 2.84
C ARG A 177 4.34 18.16 1.66
N GLN A 178 3.75 17.74 0.55
CA GLN A 178 3.82 18.46 -0.72
C GLN A 178 2.45 18.66 -1.36
N LEU A 179 1.34 18.59 -0.60
CA LEU A 179 -0.01 18.65 -1.15
C LEU A 179 -0.27 19.90 -1.98
N ALA A 180 0.19 21.08 -1.51
CA ALA A 180 0.08 22.31 -2.29
C ALA A 180 0.91 22.30 -3.58
N ARG A 181 2.09 21.68 -3.56
CA ARG A 181 2.92 21.51 -4.75
C ARG A 181 2.31 20.47 -5.70
N LEU A 182 1.77 19.37 -5.14
CA LEU A 182 1.07 18.34 -5.92
C LEU A 182 -0.14 18.92 -6.65
N SER A 183 -0.94 19.79 -6.02
CA SER A 183 -2.06 20.48 -6.66
C SER A 183 -1.59 21.22 -7.93
N ARG A 184 -0.53 22.04 -7.84
CA ARG A 184 0.02 22.76 -8.98
C ARG A 184 0.55 21.83 -10.08
N GLN A 185 1.22 20.75 -9.71
CA GLN A 185 1.76 19.78 -10.68
C GLN A 185 0.64 19.00 -11.38
N LEU A 186 -0.44 18.67 -10.68
CA LEU A 186 -1.62 18.03 -11.28
C LEU A 186 -2.29 18.94 -12.31
N LEU A 187 -2.46 20.24 -11.99
CA LEU A 187 -2.99 21.21 -12.94
C LEU A 187 -2.08 21.35 -14.17
N ALA A 188 -0.76 21.43 -13.96
CA ALA A 188 0.21 21.49 -15.04
C ALA A 188 0.24 20.23 -15.91
N ALA A 189 -0.04 19.06 -15.33
CA ALA A 189 -0.18 17.78 -16.03
C ALA A 189 -1.53 17.61 -16.76
N GLY A 190 -2.41 18.62 -16.73
CA GLY A 190 -3.67 18.64 -17.46
C GLY A 190 -4.85 17.99 -16.72
N TRP A 191 -4.75 17.78 -15.40
CA TRP A 191 -5.92 17.41 -14.61
C TRP A 191 -6.87 18.62 -14.48
N PRO A 192 -8.19 18.44 -14.77
CA PRO A 192 -9.16 19.50 -14.55
C PRO A 192 -9.18 19.97 -13.09
N ALA A 193 -9.31 21.27 -12.86
CA ALA A 193 -9.34 21.88 -11.53
C ALA A 193 -10.39 21.23 -10.59
N ALA A 194 -11.55 20.90 -11.14
CA ALA A 194 -12.67 20.27 -10.42
C ALA A 194 -12.52 18.76 -10.21
N THR A 195 -11.43 18.13 -10.68
CA THR A 195 -11.23 16.68 -10.50
C THR A 195 -11.19 16.33 -9.02
N ALA A 196 -11.92 15.29 -8.64
CA ALA A 196 -11.99 14.79 -7.27
C ALA A 196 -10.61 14.30 -6.79
N VAL A 197 -10.28 14.66 -5.56
CA VAL A 197 -9.09 14.21 -4.83
C VAL A 197 -9.50 13.75 -3.44
N ALA A 198 -9.06 12.58 -3.04
CA ALA A 198 -9.20 12.08 -1.69
C ALA A 198 -7.81 11.96 -1.04
N VAL A 199 -7.66 12.47 0.17
CA VAL A 199 -6.42 12.42 0.94
C VAL A 199 -6.64 11.53 2.14
N VAL A 200 -5.81 10.50 2.31
CA VAL A 200 -5.89 9.58 3.45
C VAL A 200 -4.54 9.51 4.14
N SER A 201 -4.50 9.92 5.39
CA SER A 201 -3.31 9.73 6.23
C SER A 201 -3.49 8.53 7.15
N ARG A 202 -2.38 7.79 7.37
CA ARG A 202 -2.31 6.63 8.24
C ARG A 202 -3.41 5.61 7.94
N ALA A 203 -3.65 5.35 6.64
CA ALA A 203 -4.61 4.33 6.19
C ALA A 203 -4.32 2.98 6.84
N GLY A 204 -5.35 2.34 7.41
CA GLY A 204 -5.23 1.08 8.15
C GLY A 204 -4.77 1.22 9.60
N TRP A 205 -4.60 2.44 10.13
CA TRP A 205 -4.31 2.68 11.54
C TRP A 205 -5.56 3.15 12.29
N PRO A 206 -5.65 2.97 13.61
CA PRO A 206 -6.82 3.44 14.40
C PRO A 206 -7.08 4.93 14.29
N ASP A 207 -6.04 5.74 14.10
CA ASP A 207 -6.10 7.19 13.94
C ASP A 207 -6.06 7.64 12.47
N GLN A 208 -6.47 6.77 11.53
CA GLN A 208 -6.58 7.16 10.13
C GLN A 208 -7.50 8.37 9.95
N LEU A 209 -7.16 9.20 8.98
CA LEU A 209 -7.89 10.41 8.67
C LEU A 209 -8.07 10.55 7.16
N GLY A 210 -9.32 10.75 6.71
CA GLY A 210 -9.68 10.99 5.32
C GLY A 210 -10.26 12.38 5.11
N SER A 211 -9.98 13.01 3.96
CA SER A 211 -10.62 14.25 3.55
C SER A 211 -10.80 14.33 2.04
N ASP A 212 -11.84 15.02 1.61
CA ASP A 212 -12.21 15.20 0.20
C ASP A 212 -11.88 16.61 -0.27
N HIS A 213 -11.29 16.68 -1.45
CA HIS A 213 -10.86 17.91 -2.09
C HIS A 213 -11.10 17.82 -3.61
N ARG A 214 -10.78 18.89 -4.30
CA ARG A 214 -10.56 18.93 -5.74
C ARG A 214 -9.08 19.25 -5.99
N VAL A 215 -8.63 19.07 -7.21
CA VAL A 215 -7.24 19.37 -7.58
C VAL A 215 -6.88 20.81 -7.22
N ASP A 216 -7.76 21.80 -7.50
CA ASP A 216 -7.54 23.21 -7.20
C ASP A 216 -7.58 23.57 -5.70
N THR A 217 -8.24 22.76 -4.87
CA THR A 217 -8.38 22.99 -3.42
C THR A 217 -7.51 22.07 -2.56
N LEU A 218 -6.72 21.17 -3.15
CA LEU A 218 -5.90 20.19 -2.43
C LEU A 218 -4.94 20.83 -1.41
N ALA A 219 -4.49 22.06 -1.65
CA ALA A 219 -3.64 22.80 -0.71
C ALA A 219 -4.29 23.00 0.67
N ALA A 220 -5.62 23.04 0.76
CA ALA A 220 -6.33 23.16 2.03
C ALA A 220 -6.13 21.93 2.96
N ALA A 221 -5.76 20.77 2.41
CA ALA A 221 -5.47 19.56 3.17
C ALA A 221 -4.14 19.62 3.95
N CYS A 222 -3.25 20.58 3.68
CA CYS A 222 -1.90 20.62 4.24
C CYS A 222 -1.89 20.61 5.77
N GLY A 223 -2.72 21.43 6.43
CA GLY A 223 -2.79 21.50 7.88
C GLY A 223 -3.31 20.22 8.51
N LEU A 224 -4.38 19.66 7.94
CA LEU A 224 -5.06 18.48 8.44
C LEU A 224 -4.18 17.22 8.40
N HIS A 225 -3.36 17.07 7.36
CA HIS A 225 -2.51 15.89 7.13
C HIS A 225 -1.03 16.13 7.46
N ALA A 226 -0.70 17.25 8.12
CA ALA A 226 0.69 17.62 8.44
C ALA A 226 1.41 16.54 9.24
N GLY A 227 2.63 16.19 8.83
CA GLY A 227 3.48 15.23 9.54
C GLY A 227 3.03 13.77 9.50
N ARG A 228 1.98 13.44 8.78
CA ARG A 228 1.39 12.09 8.72
C ARG A 228 1.80 11.38 7.43
N PRO A 229 2.11 10.06 7.45
CA PRO A 229 2.21 9.26 6.24
C PRO A 229 0.89 9.33 5.46
N THR A 230 0.93 9.77 4.20
CA THR A 230 -0.28 10.14 3.46
C THR A 230 -0.27 9.58 2.05
N VAL A 231 -1.41 9.06 1.63
CA VAL A 231 -1.74 8.67 0.26
C VAL A 231 -2.75 9.66 -0.30
N VAL A 232 -2.56 10.07 -1.55
CA VAL A 232 -3.48 10.95 -2.29
C VAL A 232 -4.04 10.19 -3.48
N ILE A 233 -5.36 10.10 -3.58
CA ILE A 233 -6.07 9.46 -4.69
C ILE A 233 -6.67 10.57 -5.55
N VAL A 234 -6.43 10.54 -6.86
CA VAL A 234 -6.90 11.54 -7.82
C VAL A 234 -7.73 10.86 -8.90
N GLY A 235 -8.82 11.48 -9.32
CA GLY A 235 -9.65 11.01 -10.43
C GLY A 235 -10.80 10.11 -10.01
N VAL A 236 -11.11 9.08 -10.79
CA VAL A 236 -12.33 8.25 -10.63
C VAL A 236 -12.39 7.58 -9.26
N GLY A 237 -11.26 7.07 -8.75
CA GLY A 237 -11.19 6.42 -7.45
C GLY A 237 -11.38 7.36 -6.26
N ALA A 238 -11.22 8.67 -6.45
CA ALA A 238 -11.46 9.67 -5.41
C ALA A 238 -12.92 10.09 -5.29
N CYS A 239 -13.75 9.87 -6.33
CA CYS A 239 -15.16 10.28 -6.28
C CYS A 239 -15.95 9.46 -5.26
N ALA A 240 -16.83 10.08 -4.48
CA ALA A 240 -17.76 9.37 -3.62
C ALA A 240 -18.67 8.43 -4.44
N LEU A 241 -19.11 7.33 -3.82
CA LEU A 241 -20.16 6.50 -4.42
C LEU A 241 -21.51 7.16 -4.13
N ASN A 242 -22.27 7.44 -5.18
CA ASN A 242 -23.69 7.76 -5.02
C ASN A 242 -24.43 6.44 -4.71
N VAL A 243 -24.38 6.02 -3.46
CA VAL A 243 -25.20 4.89 -2.99
C VAL A 243 -26.54 5.47 -2.61
N ASP A 244 -27.55 5.23 -3.44
CA ASP A 244 -28.93 5.57 -3.10
C ASP A 244 -29.39 4.62 -1.99
N VAL A 245 -29.27 5.06 -0.74
CA VAL A 245 -29.58 4.24 0.45
C VAL A 245 -31.07 3.86 0.46
N ASN A 246 -31.91 4.59 -0.28
CA ASN A 246 -33.34 4.33 -0.42
C ASN A 246 -33.68 3.23 -1.44
N ALA A 247 -32.71 2.75 -2.23
CA ALA A 247 -32.96 1.65 -3.16
C ALA A 247 -33.11 0.29 -2.48
N ARG A 248 -32.74 0.15 -1.21
CA ARG A 248 -32.86 -1.11 -0.45
C ARG A 248 -34.26 -1.44 0.05
N GLY A 249 -35.26 -0.58 -0.21
CA GLY A 249 -36.65 -0.78 0.22
C GLY A 249 -37.63 -1.14 -0.88
N ARG A 250 -37.17 -1.32 -2.14
CA ARG A 250 -38.06 -1.78 -3.22
C ARG A 250 -37.84 -3.26 -3.45
N ASP A 251 -38.69 -4.07 -2.80
CA ASP A 251 -38.80 -5.50 -3.05
C ASP A 251 -39.17 -5.70 -4.53
N PRO A 252 -38.42 -6.49 -5.32
CA PRO A 252 -38.77 -6.79 -6.71
C PRO A 252 -40.10 -7.52 -6.87
N ALA A 253 -40.72 -8.00 -5.78
CA ALA A 253 -41.97 -8.68 -5.77
C ALA A 253 -43.21 -7.76 -5.98
N ASP A 254 -43.10 -6.44 -5.73
CA ASP A 254 -44.28 -5.53 -5.80
C ASP A 254 -44.61 -5.02 -7.21
N SER A 255 -43.82 -5.36 -8.24
CA SER A 255 -44.09 -4.98 -9.63
C SER A 255 -45.00 -5.94 -10.41
N ARG A 256 -45.45 -7.06 -9.82
CA ARG A 256 -46.25 -8.10 -10.52
C ARG A 256 -47.74 -8.06 -10.20
N LEU A 257 -48.22 -7.12 -9.39
CA LEU A 257 -49.63 -7.06 -8.96
C LEU A 257 -50.45 -5.93 -9.55
N ARG A 258 -50.04 -5.31 -10.65
CA ARG A 258 -50.88 -4.35 -11.37
C ARG A 258 -51.03 -4.73 -12.83
N GLN A 259 -51.80 -5.80 -13.09
CA GLN A 259 -52.51 -5.95 -14.38
C GLN A 259 -53.87 -5.28 -14.27
N PRO A 260 -54.26 -4.38 -15.15
CA PRO A 260 -55.62 -3.89 -15.16
C PRO A 260 -56.55 -4.98 -15.70
N GLU A 261 -57.58 -5.33 -14.93
CA GLU A 261 -58.73 -6.07 -15.44
C GLU A 261 -59.38 -5.24 -16.53
N THR A 262 -59.34 -5.73 -17.77
CA THR A 262 -60.13 -5.22 -18.88
C THR A 262 -61.49 -5.88 -18.84
N ALA A 263 -62.52 -5.07 -18.59
CA ALA A 263 -63.93 -5.40 -18.86
C ALA A 263 -64.20 -5.34 -20.37
#